data_7cfbad70b404cbaa055f5c840bda21ba
#
_entry.id   7cfbad70b404cbaa055f5c840bda21ba
#
_cell.length_a   1.000
_cell.length_b   1.000
_cell.length_c   1.000
_cell.angle_alpha   90.00
_cell.angle_beta   90.00
_cell.angle_gamma   90.00
#
_symmetry.space_group_name_H-M   'P 1'
#
loop_
_entity.id
_entity.type
_entity.pdbx_description
1 polymer ?
#
loop_
_entity_poly.entity_id
_entity_poly.type
_entity_poly.pdbx_seq_one_letter_code
_entity_poly.pdbx_strand_id
1 'polypeptide(L)'
;MQGPVAASPRPRRVFVLGATGTIGSATVRALVARGHEVVCLVRPRAGVGGRLGAQDSARLLPGAALRLGDAGDPASLSRDGFRGERFDALVSCLASRSGAPADAWAVDHRAHVHALRAAQEAGAAQVVLLSALCVQKPRLAFQHAKLAFEQALIGSGVDYSIVRPTAFFKSLSGQVERVRQGKPFLLFGDGRLTACKPVSDDDLAAYLAGCLDDPQRRNRVLPIGGPGPAVTPREQGEELFRLLGRPARFRQVPVALLDAIIGGLSAAGRVLPSLAAKAELARIGRYYATESMLLLDPGTGRYDAAATPETGRETLFDFYARLVRGDAALPQRGDHAVF
;
A
#
# COMPACT_ATOMS: atom_id res chain seq x y z
N MET A 1 -1.93 41.99 -7.65
CA MET A 1 -1.68 41.53 -6.27
C MET A 1 -1.09 40.14 -6.36
N GLN A 2 0.21 40.00 -6.15
CA GLN A 2 0.84 38.66 -6.07
C GLN A 2 0.43 38.04 -4.74
N GLY A 3 -0.23 36.89 -4.77
CA GLY A 3 -0.54 36.10 -3.59
C GLY A 3 0.74 35.69 -2.84
N PRO A 4 0.68 35.45 -1.54
CA PRO A 4 1.85 35.10 -0.76
C PRO A 4 2.53 33.86 -1.36
N VAL A 5 3.80 34.00 -1.74
CA VAL A 5 4.68 32.92 -2.13
C VAL A 5 4.70 31.93 -0.94
N ALA A 6 4.16 30.73 -1.12
CA ALA A 6 4.20 29.71 -0.09
C ALA A 6 5.67 29.49 0.29
N ALA A 7 6.02 29.79 1.55
CA ALA A 7 7.37 29.57 2.06
C ALA A 7 7.75 28.11 1.79
N SER A 8 8.94 27.89 1.24
CA SER A 8 9.47 26.54 1.05
C SER A 8 9.41 25.79 2.37
N PRO A 9 8.90 24.54 2.39
CA PRO A 9 8.76 23.80 3.64
C PRO A 9 10.13 23.65 4.31
N ARG A 10 10.17 23.88 5.63
CA ARG A 10 11.41 23.74 6.41
C ARG A 10 11.92 22.29 6.30
N PRO A 11 13.20 22.08 5.95
CA PRO A 11 13.78 20.74 5.96
C PRO A 11 13.55 20.04 7.30
N ARG A 12 13.12 18.79 7.26
CA ARG A 12 12.87 17.96 8.43
C ARG A 12 13.73 16.72 8.37
N ARG A 13 14.06 16.18 9.52
CA ARG A 13 14.70 14.89 9.65
C ARG A 13 13.65 13.81 9.83
N VAL A 14 13.52 12.93 8.84
CA VAL A 14 12.40 11.97 8.71
C VAL A 14 12.92 10.55 8.81
N PHE A 15 12.37 9.78 9.75
CA PHE A 15 12.63 8.34 9.85
C PHE A 15 11.61 7.56 9.02
N VAL A 16 12.07 6.64 8.16
CA VAL A 16 11.19 5.90 7.25
C VAL A 16 11.26 4.40 7.49
N LEU A 17 10.10 3.78 7.66
CA LEU A 17 9.91 2.34 7.71
C LEU A 17 9.24 1.83 6.42
N GLY A 18 9.62 0.61 5.99
CA GLY A 18 9.08 0.02 4.75
C GLY A 18 9.65 0.65 3.48
N ALA A 19 10.78 1.35 3.56
CA ALA A 19 11.42 2.11 2.48
C ALA A 19 11.72 1.29 1.21
N THR A 20 11.97 -0.02 1.31
CA THR A 20 12.29 -0.89 0.17
C THR A 20 11.06 -1.47 -0.53
N GLY A 21 9.85 -1.18 -0.05
CA GLY A 21 8.60 -1.49 -0.73
C GLY A 21 8.35 -0.53 -1.89
N THR A 22 7.41 -0.86 -2.78
CA THR A 22 7.09 -0.06 -3.96
C THR A 22 6.68 1.37 -3.58
N ILE A 23 5.69 1.52 -2.70
CA ILE A 23 5.26 2.85 -2.23
C ILE A 23 6.33 3.49 -1.34
N GLY A 24 7.01 2.70 -0.48
CA GLY A 24 8.05 3.22 0.41
C GLY A 24 9.20 3.84 -0.36
N SER A 25 9.71 3.19 -1.42
CA SER A 25 10.81 3.74 -2.23
C SER A 25 10.40 5.01 -2.98
N ALA A 26 9.18 5.06 -3.50
CA ALA A 26 8.63 6.28 -4.10
C ALA A 26 8.49 7.41 -3.05
N THR A 27 8.02 7.06 -1.84
CA THR A 27 7.88 8.03 -0.73
C THR A 27 9.24 8.59 -0.30
N VAL A 28 10.28 7.76 -0.21
CA VAL A 28 11.65 8.22 0.07
C VAL A 28 12.13 9.21 -0.99
N ARG A 29 11.95 8.90 -2.28
CA ARG A 29 12.29 9.84 -3.36
C ARG A 29 11.52 11.16 -3.25
N ALA A 30 10.22 11.10 -2.95
CA ALA A 30 9.40 12.29 -2.78
C ALA A 30 9.83 13.16 -1.58
N LEU A 31 10.25 12.55 -0.47
CA LEU A 31 10.76 13.24 0.71
C LEU A 31 12.13 13.89 0.43
N VAL A 32 13.05 13.18 -0.20
CA VAL A 32 14.36 13.70 -0.61
C VAL A 32 14.21 14.85 -1.59
N ALA A 33 13.32 14.74 -2.59
CA ALA A 33 13.05 15.79 -3.55
C ALA A 33 12.46 17.08 -2.91
N ARG A 34 11.84 16.97 -1.73
CA ARG A 34 11.38 18.10 -0.91
C ARG A 34 12.44 18.67 0.01
N GLY A 35 13.68 18.16 -0.03
CA GLY A 35 14.80 18.63 0.76
C GLY A 35 14.82 18.11 2.19
N HIS A 36 14.07 17.07 2.53
CA HIS A 36 14.13 16.43 3.85
C HIS A 36 15.38 15.56 4.01
N GLU A 37 15.94 15.51 5.21
CA GLU A 37 16.94 14.51 5.60
C GLU A 37 16.22 13.19 5.90
N VAL A 38 16.43 12.19 5.06
CA VAL A 38 15.70 10.92 5.15
C VAL A 38 16.62 9.81 5.67
N VAL A 39 16.20 9.14 6.74
CA VAL A 39 16.87 7.98 7.33
C VAL A 39 15.92 6.77 7.24
N CYS A 40 16.39 5.70 6.60
CA CYS A 40 15.61 4.48 6.36
C CYS A 40 16.14 3.30 7.16
N LEU A 41 15.31 2.65 7.97
CA LEU A 41 15.63 1.35 8.54
C LEU A 41 15.26 0.26 7.54
N VAL A 42 16.24 -0.51 7.11
CA VAL A 42 16.08 -1.61 6.15
C VAL A 42 16.65 -2.91 6.70
N ARG A 43 16.01 -4.02 6.40
CA ARG A 43 16.53 -5.34 6.79
C ARG A 43 17.77 -5.67 5.97
N PRO A 44 18.73 -6.47 6.50
CA PRO A 44 19.89 -6.94 5.76
C PRO A 44 19.52 -7.64 4.44
N ARG A 45 18.36 -8.32 4.42
CA ARG A 45 17.71 -8.84 3.23
C ARG A 45 16.33 -8.22 3.10
N ALA A 46 16.19 -7.26 2.20
CA ALA A 46 15.01 -6.44 2.00
C ALA A 46 14.27 -6.75 0.68
N GLY A 47 13.24 -5.97 0.37
CA GLY A 47 12.46 -6.07 -0.87
C GLY A 47 11.60 -7.33 -0.93
N VAL A 48 11.03 -7.57 -2.12
CA VAL A 48 10.18 -8.74 -2.40
C VAL A 48 11.00 -10.02 -2.30
N GLY A 49 10.55 -10.97 -1.49
CA GLY A 49 11.25 -12.24 -1.27
C GLY A 49 12.62 -12.12 -0.60
N GLY A 50 12.98 -10.97 -0.01
CA GLY A 50 14.28 -10.77 0.65
C GLY A 50 15.47 -10.75 -0.32
N ARG A 51 15.27 -10.36 -1.57
CA ARG A 51 16.27 -10.44 -2.64
C ARG A 51 17.21 -9.25 -2.69
N LEU A 52 16.87 -8.12 -2.06
CA LEU A 52 17.70 -6.92 -2.05
C LEU A 52 18.70 -6.97 -0.91
N GLY A 53 19.98 -6.92 -1.24
CA GLY A 53 21.07 -6.69 -0.29
C GLY A 53 21.19 -5.22 0.10
N ALA A 54 22.15 -4.90 0.99
CA ALA A 54 22.37 -3.53 1.44
C ALA A 54 22.73 -2.57 0.29
N GLN A 55 23.58 -3.02 -0.65
CA GLN A 55 23.99 -2.22 -1.81
C GLN A 55 22.81 -1.95 -2.77
N ASP A 56 21.96 -2.95 -3.02
CA ASP A 56 20.80 -2.80 -3.89
C ASP A 56 19.76 -1.87 -3.23
N SER A 57 19.61 -1.97 -1.90
CA SER A 57 18.76 -1.05 -1.14
C SER A 57 19.28 0.39 -1.22
N ALA A 58 20.60 0.60 -1.19
CA ALA A 58 21.20 1.93 -1.36
C ALA A 58 20.95 2.52 -2.76
N ARG A 59 21.07 1.69 -3.80
CA ARG A 59 20.76 2.11 -5.19
C ARG A 59 19.27 2.44 -5.37
N LEU A 60 18.38 1.73 -4.69
CA LEU A 60 16.93 1.96 -4.72
C LEU A 60 16.52 3.28 -4.04
N LEU A 61 17.29 3.74 -3.04
CA LEU A 61 16.97 4.84 -2.14
C LEU A 61 18.02 5.98 -2.22
N PRO A 62 18.25 6.56 -3.39
CA PRO A 62 19.27 7.60 -3.55
C PRO A 62 18.93 8.82 -2.69
N GLY A 63 19.93 9.41 -2.06
CA GLY A 63 19.78 10.59 -1.20
C GLY A 63 19.29 10.32 0.22
N ALA A 64 18.99 9.07 0.57
CA ALA A 64 18.61 8.69 1.93
C ALA A 64 19.76 7.98 2.65
N ALA A 65 19.88 8.21 3.97
CA ALA A 65 20.78 7.45 4.83
C ALA A 65 20.14 6.09 5.18
N LEU A 66 20.89 5.01 5.00
CA LEU A 66 20.43 3.64 5.26
C LEU A 66 21.00 3.12 6.58
N ARG A 67 20.12 2.52 7.38
CA ARG A 67 20.49 1.79 8.61
C ARG A 67 19.99 0.36 8.51
N LEU A 68 20.84 -0.60 8.81
CA LEU A 68 20.46 -2.01 8.80
C LEU A 68 19.89 -2.38 10.16
N GLY A 69 18.71 -3.00 10.17
CA GLY A 69 18.04 -3.43 11.39
C GLY A 69 16.67 -4.06 11.10
N ASP A 70 15.96 -4.41 12.17
CA ASP A 70 14.64 -5.02 12.11
C ASP A 70 13.61 -4.18 12.85
N ALA A 71 12.59 -3.71 12.15
CA ALA A 71 11.46 -2.98 12.73
C ALA A 71 10.58 -3.83 13.67
N GLY A 72 10.65 -5.15 13.57
CA GLY A 72 9.98 -6.09 14.47
C GLY A 72 10.67 -6.25 15.83
N ASP A 73 11.96 -5.88 15.93
CA ASP A 73 12.74 -5.93 17.17
C ASP A 73 12.87 -4.53 17.79
N PRO A 74 12.27 -4.28 18.97
CA PRO A 74 12.39 -2.99 19.66
C PRO A 74 13.84 -2.59 19.96
N ALA A 75 14.70 -3.55 20.32
CA ALA A 75 16.11 -3.28 20.59
C ALA A 75 16.85 -2.82 19.34
N SER A 76 16.58 -3.46 18.18
CA SER A 76 17.12 -3.04 16.89
C SER A 76 16.60 -1.67 16.46
N LEU A 77 15.32 -1.37 16.69
CA LEU A 77 14.77 -0.03 16.43
C LEU A 77 15.55 1.06 17.19
N SER A 78 15.78 0.87 18.48
CA SER A 78 16.50 1.84 19.32
C SER A 78 17.99 1.89 18.98
N ARG A 79 18.69 0.74 18.96
CA ARG A 79 20.15 0.64 18.80
C ARG A 79 20.61 0.92 17.38
N ASP A 80 19.93 0.30 16.39
CA ASP A 80 20.35 0.32 14.99
C ASP A 80 19.58 1.35 14.17
N GLY A 81 18.31 1.59 14.54
CA GLY A 81 17.40 2.51 13.89
C GLY A 81 17.58 3.95 14.35
N PHE A 82 17.01 4.31 15.47
CA PHE A 82 17.00 5.70 15.97
C PHE A 82 18.35 6.14 16.56
N ARG A 83 19.12 5.26 17.19
CA ARG A 83 20.48 5.52 17.71
C ARG A 83 20.56 6.65 18.74
N GLY A 84 19.49 6.93 19.46
CA GLY A 84 19.42 8.06 20.39
C GLY A 84 19.37 9.44 19.71
N GLU A 85 19.23 9.47 18.40
CA GLU A 85 19.17 10.72 17.63
C GLU A 85 17.74 11.26 17.56
N ARG A 86 17.59 12.56 17.35
CA ARG A 86 16.29 13.22 17.21
C ARG A 86 15.77 13.15 15.77
N PHE A 87 14.45 13.03 15.66
CA PHE A 87 13.74 13.07 14.38
C PHE A 87 12.51 13.96 14.52
N ASP A 88 12.14 14.65 13.43
CA ASP A 88 10.95 15.51 13.40
C ASP A 88 9.69 14.70 13.09
N ALA A 89 9.83 13.63 12.32
CA ALA A 89 8.69 12.78 11.91
C ALA A 89 9.08 11.32 11.65
N LEU A 90 8.08 10.44 11.81
CA LEU A 90 8.10 9.06 11.34
C LEU A 90 7.15 8.90 10.15
N VAL A 91 7.62 8.35 9.04
CA VAL A 91 6.78 7.93 7.90
C VAL A 91 6.83 6.42 7.78
N SER A 92 5.69 5.75 7.90
CA SER A 92 5.62 4.29 7.79
C SER A 92 4.85 3.84 6.57
N CYS A 93 5.57 3.18 5.66
CA CYS A 93 5.04 2.38 4.54
C CYS A 93 5.21 0.87 4.80
N LEU A 94 5.43 0.49 6.07
CA LEU A 94 5.60 -0.89 6.47
C LEU A 94 4.27 -1.64 6.40
N ALA A 95 4.29 -2.87 5.89
CA ALA A 95 3.14 -3.76 5.86
C ALA A 95 3.58 -5.22 5.95
N SER A 96 2.70 -6.08 6.46
CA SER A 96 2.90 -7.52 6.45
C SER A 96 3.03 -8.04 5.02
N ARG A 97 3.82 -9.11 4.84
CA ARG A 97 4.07 -9.68 3.50
C ARG A 97 2.98 -10.63 3.04
N SER A 98 2.48 -11.45 3.94
CA SER A 98 1.53 -12.51 3.61
C SER A 98 0.09 -12.14 3.97
N GLY A 99 -0.13 -11.18 4.86
CA GLY A 99 -1.42 -10.90 5.46
C GLY A 99 -1.94 -12.03 6.36
N ALA A 100 -1.17 -13.13 6.53
CA ALA A 100 -1.51 -14.19 7.46
C ALA A 100 -1.60 -13.65 8.89
N PRO A 101 -2.48 -14.19 9.76
CA PRO A 101 -2.75 -13.60 11.08
C PRO A 101 -1.51 -13.30 11.92
N ALA A 102 -0.56 -14.24 12.00
CA ALA A 102 0.68 -14.05 12.79
C ALA A 102 1.56 -12.91 12.23
N ASP A 103 1.74 -12.87 10.90
CA ASP A 103 2.51 -11.83 10.19
C ASP A 103 1.82 -10.47 10.30
N ALA A 104 0.50 -10.43 10.07
CA ALA A 104 -0.30 -9.22 10.18
C ALA A 104 -0.18 -8.58 11.59
N TRP A 105 -0.42 -9.33 12.65
CA TRP A 105 -0.31 -8.82 14.01
C TRP A 105 1.14 -8.48 14.41
N ALA A 106 2.13 -9.21 13.89
CA ALA A 106 3.53 -8.89 14.13
C ALA A 106 3.95 -7.58 13.48
N VAL A 107 3.57 -7.37 12.21
CA VAL A 107 4.07 -6.26 11.40
C VAL A 107 3.10 -5.09 11.41
N ASP A 108 1.82 -5.30 11.04
CA ASP A 108 0.84 -4.20 10.90
C ASP A 108 0.40 -3.63 12.27
N HIS A 109 0.67 -4.33 13.37
CA HIS A 109 0.38 -3.83 14.73
C HIS A 109 1.64 -3.70 15.59
N ARG A 110 2.25 -4.81 16.06
CA ARG A 110 3.30 -4.75 17.08
C ARG A 110 4.54 -3.96 16.66
N ALA A 111 5.06 -4.21 15.45
CA ALA A 111 6.22 -3.46 14.96
C ALA A 111 5.94 -1.96 14.85
N HIS A 112 4.73 -1.58 14.47
CA HIS A 112 4.32 -0.17 14.43
C HIS A 112 4.19 0.44 15.83
N VAL A 113 3.68 -0.30 16.83
CA VAL A 113 3.63 0.18 18.23
C VAL A 113 5.03 0.40 18.76
N HIS A 114 5.98 -0.50 18.51
CA HIS A 114 7.39 -0.33 18.88
C HIS A 114 8.00 0.90 18.20
N ALA A 115 7.74 1.06 16.90
CA ALA A 115 8.25 2.20 16.13
C ALA A 115 7.65 3.53 16.60
N LEU A 116 6.37 3.57 16.96
CA LEU A 116 5.72 4.76 17.53
C LEU A 116 6.39 5.19 18.83
N ARG A 117 6.64 4.25 19.76
CA ARG A 117 7.31 4.53 21.03
C ARG A 117 8.73 5.05 20.81
N ALA A 118 9.51 4.39 19.97
CA ALA A 118 10.86 4.83 19.62
C ALA A 118 10.87 6.20 18.94
N ALA A 119 9.89 6.50 18.09
CA ALA A 119 9.74 7.82 17.47
C ALA A 119 9.40 8.91 18.48
N GLN A 120 8.53 8.63 19.46
CA GLN A 120 8.21 9.56 20.57
C GLN A 120 9.46 9.85 21.41
N GLU A 121 10.22 8.82 21.78
CA GLU A 121 11.50 8.96 22.51
C GLU A 121 12.51 9.78 21.71
N ALA A 122 12.53 9.63 20.39
CA ALA A 122 13.36 10.43 19.47
C ALA A 122 12.83 11.86 19.24
N GLY A 123 11.69 12.24 19.84
CA GLY A 123 11.11 13.58 19.73
C GLY A 123 10.32 13.84 18.46
N ALA A 124 9.89 12.80 17.74
CA ALA A 124 9.07 12.95 16.54
C ALA A 124 7.72 13.58 16.89
N ALA A 125 7.43 14.74 16.29
CA ALA A 125 6.19 15.48 16.50
C ALA A 125 5.04 14.98 15.62
N GLN A 126 5.33 14.23 14.54
CA GLN A 126 4.32 13.77 13.59
C GLN A 126 4.60 12.35 13.09
N VAL A 127 3.54 11.56 12.92
CA VAL A 127 3.59 10.24 12.28
C VAL A 127 2.69 10.23 11.05
N VAL A 128 3.24 9.86 9.89
CA VAL A 128 2.48 9.60 8.66
C VAL A 128 2.42 8.10 8.44
N LEU A 129 1.21 7.55 8.43
CA LEU A 129 0.97 6.12 8.27
C LEU A 129 0.32 5.81 6.92
N LEU A 130 0.94 4.94 6.14
CA LEU A 130 0.28 4.29 5.02
C LEU A 130 -0.56 3.12 5.51
N SER A 131 -1.86 3.33 5.60
CA SER A 131 -2.85 2.29 5.90
C SER A 131 -3.49 1.75 4.61
N ALA A 132 -4.77 1.40 4.61
CA ALA A 132 -5.50 0.94 3.44
C ALA A 132 -6.99 1.25 3.55
N LEU A 133 -7.66 1.57 2.44
CA LEU A 133 -9.09 1.87 2.45
C LEU A 133 -9.94 0.67 2.87
N CYS A 134 -9.49 -0.55 2.57
CA CYS A 134 -10.22 -1.79 2.88
C CYS A 134 -10.48 -2.01 4.39
N VAL A 135 -9.80 -1.27 5.29
CA VAL A 135 -10.04 -1.38 6.73
C VAL A 135 -11.39 -0.81 7.16
N GLN A 136 -12.09 -0.06 6.31
CA GLN A 136 -13.45 0.43 6.58
C GLN A 136 -14.50 -0.70 6.69
N LYS A 137 -14.20 -1.91 6.16
CA LYS A 137 -15.03 -3.12 6.27
C LYS A 137 -14.16 -4.32 6.63
N PRO A 138 -13.66 -4.38 7.88
CA PRO A 138 -12.67 -5.37 8.27
C PRO A 138 -13.26 -6.77 8.37
N ARG A 139 -12.63 -7.73 7.67
CA ARG A 139 -12.97 -9.18 7.69
C ARG A 139 -11.73 -10.05 7.77
N LEU A 140 -10.54 -9.47 7.66
CA LEU A 140 -9.26 -10.16 7.55
C LEU A 140 -8.32 -9.72 8.67
N ALA A 141 -7.42 -10.60 9.06
CA ALA A 141 -6.53 -10.34 10.19
C ALA A 141 -5.69 -9.07 10.01
N PHE A 142 -5.17 -8.81 8.81
CA PHE A 142 -4.35 -7.62 8.56
C PHE A 142 -5.16 -6.31 8.66
N GLN A 143 -6.45 -6.34 8.32
CA GLN A 143 -7.33 -5.17 8.46
C GLN A 143 -7.57 -4.82 9.93
N HIS A 144 -7.81 -5.84 10.78
CA HIS A 144 -7.95 -5.66 12.21
C HIS A 144 -6.64 -5.21 12.86
N ALA A 145 -5.49 -5.76 12.45
CA ALA A 145 -4.19 -5.36 12.95
C ALA A 145 -3.87 -3.89 12.61
N LYS A 146 -4.17 -3.45 11.37
CA LYS A 146 -4.03 -2.04 10.97
C LYS A 146 -4.93 -1.13 11.79
N LEU A 147 -6.21 -1.46 11.94
CA LEU A 147 -7.14 -0.67 12.75
C LEU A 147 -6.69 -0.57 14.21
N ALA A 148 -6.18 -1.65 14.80
CA ALA A 148 -5.66 -1.64 16.16
C ALA A 148 -4.47 -0.68 16.29
N PHE A 149 -3.57 -0.62 15.30
CA PHE A 149 -2.48 0.35 15.31
C PHE A 149 -2.97 1.77 15.05
N GLU A 150 -3.91 1.98 14.12
CA GLU A 150 -4.50 3.31 13.90
C GLU A 150 -5.09 3.88 15.19
N GLN A 151 -5.81 3.07 15.98
CA GLN A 151 -6.34 3.48 17.28
C GLN A 151 -5.21 3.81 18.28
N ALA A 152 -4.16 3.00 18.34
CA ALA A 152 -3.00 3.28 19.18
C ALA A 152 -2.30 4.59 18.79
N LEU A 153 -2.18 4.87 17.50
CA LEU A 153 -1.61 6.12 16.98
C LEU A 153 -2.48 7.33 17.32
N ILE A 154 -3.80 7.24 17.11
CA ILE A 154 -4.75 8.30 17.44
C ILE A 154 -4.71 8.62 18.95
N GLY A 155 -4.62 7.61 19.81
CA GLY A 155 -4.55 7.78 21.25
C GLY A 155 -3.17 8.16 21.81
N SER A 156 -2.14 8.28 20.96
CA SER A 156 -0.74 8.45 21.41
C SER A 156 -0.35 9.87 21.82
N GLY A 157 -1.15 10.87 21.44
CA GLY A 157 -0.84 12.29 21.62
C GLY A 157 0.15 12.88 20.61
N VAL A 158 0.68 12.07 19.67
CA VAL A 158 1.51 12.56 18.56
C VAL A 158 0.61 13.00 17.41
N ASP A 159 0.96 14.08 16.72
CA ASP A 159 0.24 14.45 15.49
C ASP A 159 0.33 13.33 14.45
N TYR A 160 -0.78 13.04 13.79
CA TYR A 160 -0.82 11.96 12.81
C TYR A 160 -1.48 12.33 11.49
N SER A 161 -1.11 11.59 10.44
CA SER A 161 -1.82 11.55 9.16
C SER A 161 -1.96 10.08 8.75
N ILE A 162 -3.16 9.53 8.84
CA ILE A 162 -3.45 8.13 8.48
C ILE A 162 -4.01 8.11 7.07
N VAL A 163 -3.17 7.76 6.10
CA VAL A 163 -3.55 7.72 4.68
C VAL A 163 -4.11 6.34 4.35
N ARG A 164 -5.35 6.28 3.89
CA ARG A 164 -6.06 5.06 3.48
C ARG A 164 -6.29 5.07 1.96
N PRO A 165 -5.30 4.65 1.16
CA PRO A 165 -5.45 4.62 -0.29
C PRO A 165 -6.36 3.48 -0.75
N THR A 166 -6.90 3.65 -1.96
CA THR A 166 -7.60 2.63 -2.73
C THR A 166 -6.62 1.61 -3.32
N ALA A 167 -6.92 1.02 -4.49
CA ALA A 167 -6.04 0.07 -5.15
C ALA A 167 -4.82 0.75 -5.80
N PHE A 168 -3.69 0.04 -5.84
CA PHE A 168 -2.47 0.49 -6.51
C PHE A 168 -2.38 -0.04 -7.94
N PHE A 169 -1.77 0.69 -8.85
CA PHE A 169 -1.54 0.26 -10.22
C PHE A 169 -0.84 -1.09 -10.30
N LYS A 170 0.16 -1.31 -9.43
CA LYS A 170 0.87 -2.58 -9.32
C LYS A 170 -0.08 -3.77 -9.08
N SER A 171 -1.04 -3.61 -8.19
CA SER A 171 -1.98 -4.68 -7.85
C SER A 171 -2.92 -5.02 -9.01
N LEU A 172 -3.21 -4.06 -9.87
CA LEU A 172 -4.11 -4.20 -11.01
C LEU A 172 -3.40 -4.63 -12.30
N SER A 173 -2.06 -4.62 -12.33
CA SER A 173 -1.26 -4.98 -13.50
C SER A 173 -1.02 -6.49 -13.66
N GLY A 174 -1.55 -7.30 -12.74
CA GLY A 174 -1.28 -8.74 -12.69
C GLY A 174 -1.63 -9.52 -13.96
N GLN A 175 -2.60 -9.05 -14.72
CA GLN A 175 -3.08 -9.73 -15.93
C GLN A 175 -2.50 -9.18 -17.24
N VAL A 176 -1.72 -8.09 -17.21
CA VAL A 176 -1.16 -7.45 -18.42
C VAL A 176 -0.38 -8.45 -19.26
N GLU A 177 0.57 -9.17 -18.64
CA GLU A 177 1.39 -10.14 -19.36
C GLU A 177 0.57 -11.33 -19.89
N ARG A 178 -0.43 -11.78 -19.12
CA ARG A 178 -1.36 -12.82 -19.54
C ARG A 178 -2.08 -12.44 -20.83
N VAL A 179 -2.57 -11.21 -20.93
CA VAL A 179 -3.30 -10.69 -22.09
C VAL A 179 -2.33 -10.46 -23.26
N ARG A 180 -1.11 -9.99 -23.02
CA ARG A 180 -0.04 -9.88 -24.04
C ARG A 180 0.23 -11.22 -24.71
N GLN A 181 0.22 -12.32 -23.93
CA GLN A 181 0.39 -13.70 -24.43
C GLN A 181 -0.86 -14.23 -25.15
N GLY A 182 -1.88 -13.41 -25.39
CA GLY A 182 -3.10 -13.81 -26.09
C GLY A 182 -4.10 -14.61 -25.25
N LYS A 183 -3.88 -14.71 -23.92
CA LYS A 183 -4.81 -15.39 -23.00
C LYS A 183 -5.96 -14.46 -22.62
N PRO A 184 -7.17 -15.01 -22.31
CA PRO A 184 -8.31 -14.20 -21.87
C PRO A 184 -8.03 -13.52 -20.53
N PHE A 185 -8.58 -12.30 -20.33
CA PHE A 185 -8.59 -11.64 -19.02
C PHE A 185 -9.54 -12.38 -18.08
N LEU A 186 -9.10 -12.64 -16.84
CA LEU A 186 -9.88 -13.35 -15.83
C LEU A 186 -10.77 -12.35 -15.09
N LEU A 187 -12.05 -12.69 -14.96
CA LEU A 187 -13.04 -11.91 -14.20
C LEU A 187 -13.67 -12.78 -13.13
N PHE A 188 -13.89 -12.25 -11.94
CA PHE A 188 -14.81 -12.82 -10.98
C PHE A 188 -16.23 -12.33 -11.27
N GLY A 189 -17.18 -13.30 -11.36
CA GLY A 189 -18.51 -12.97 -11.84
C GLY A 189 -18.48 -12.40 -13.27
N ASP A 190 -19.21 -11.32 -13.49
CA ASP A 190 -19.25 -10.58 -14.76
C ASP A 190 -18.16 -9.50 -14.87
N GLY A 191 -17.36 -9.32 -13.82
CA GLY A 191 -16.31 -8.29 -13.73
C GLY A 191 -16.81 -6.90 -13.34
N ARG A 192 -18.07 -6.78 -12.88
CA ARG A 192 -18.68 -5.53 -12.39
C ARG A 192 -19.02 -5.56 -10.90
N LEU A 193 -18.66 -6.64 -10.20
CA LEU A 193 -18.93 -6.80 -8.77
C LEU A 193 -18.23 -5.74 -7.91
N THR A 194 -17.08 -5.25 -8.36
CA THR A 194 -16.23 -4.30 -7.62
C THR A 194 -15.75 -3.18 -8.52
N ALA A 195 -15.44 -2.04 -7.89
CA ALA A 195 -14.81 -0.92 -8.55
C ALA A 195 -13.77 -0.27 -7.62
N CYS A 196 -12.82 0.47 -8.20
CA CYS A 196 -11.84 1.26 -7.44
C CYS A 196 -11.46 2.53 -8.22
N LYS A 197 -10.88 3.51 -7.51
CA LYS A 197 -10.16 4.65 -8.10
C LYS A 197 -8.66 4.42 -7.93
N PRO A 198 -7.99 3.74 -8.86
CA PRO A 198 -6.59 3.34 -8.68
C PRO A 198 -5.67 4.54 -8.57
N VAL A 199 -4.65 4.46 -7.71
CA VAL A 199 -3.65 5.51 -7.51
C VAL A 199 -2.27 5.02 -7.92
N SER A 200 -1.48 5.89 -8.56
CA SER A 200 -0.09 5.60 -8.92
C SER A 200 0.81 5.63 -7.69
N ASP A 201 1.95 4.92 -7.78
CA ASP A 201 2.93 4.87 -6.69
C ASP A 201 3.52 6.27 -6.41
N ASP A 202 3.77 7.05 -7.45
CA ASP A 202 4.37 8.39 -7.34
C ASP A 202 3.37 9.43 -6.83
N ASP A 203 2.11 9.40 -7.28
CA ASP A 203 1.06 10.29 -6.75
C ASP A 203 0.77 10.02 -5.27
N LEU A 204 0.72 8.74 -4.88
CA LEU A 204 0.56 8.37 -3.47
C LEU A 204 1.77 8.80 -2.63
N ALA A 205 2.98 8.63 -3.15
CA ALA A 205 4.20 9.06 -2.49
C ALA A 205 4.24 10.58 -2.29
N ALA A 206 3.85 11.34 -3.31
CA ALA A 206 3.73 12.80 -3.23
C ALA A 206 2.68 13.23 -2.19
N TYR A 207 1.56 12.50 -2.10
CA TYR A 207 0.54 12.73 -1.07
C TYR A 207 1.07 12.47 0.33
N LEU A 208 1.74 11.31 0.56
CA LEU A 208 2.34 10.95 1.84
C LEU A 208 3.39 11.97 2.30
N ALA A 209 4.31 12.36 1.40
CA ALA A 209 5.30 13.37 1.69
C ALA A 209 4.64 14.73 2.01
N GLY A 210 3.58 15.10 1.28
CA GLY A 210 2.82 16.33 1.51
C GLY A 210 2.09 16.38 2.87
N CYS A 211 1.83 15.23 3.51
CA CYS A 211 1.26 15.21 4.86
C CYS A 211 2.16 15.86 5.92
N LEU A 212 3.46 15.94 5.68
CA LEU A 212 4.37 16.63 6.59
C LEU A 212 4.19 18.15 6.57
N ASP A 213 3.78 18.72 5.44
CA ASP A 213 3.76 20.16 5.21
C ASP A 213 2.35 20.77 5.29
N ASP A 214 1.31 19.95 5.10
CA ASP A 214 -0.07 20.39 5.03
C ASP A 214 -0.77 20.26 6.40
N PRO A 215 -1.03 21.37 7.12
CA PRO A 215 -1.74 21.32 8.41
C PRO A 215 -3.15 20.74 8.32
N GLN A 216 -3.80 20.83 7.14
CA GLN A 216 -5.16 20.28 6.95
C GLN A 216 -5.19 18.76 6.92
N ARG A 217 -4.04 18.10 6.72
CA ARG A 217 -3.89 16.65 6.75
C ARG A 217 -3.50 16.11 8.13
N ARG A 218 -3.28 17.00 9.09
CA ARG A 218 -2.85 16.65 10.45
C ARG A 218 -4.03 16.22 11.31
N ASN A 219 -3.82 15.19 12.12
CA ASN A 219 -4.79 14.58 13.01
C ASN A 219 -6.05 14.09 12.27
N ARG A 220 -5.83 13.51 11.09
CA ARG A 220 -6.90 13.01 10.22
C ARG A 220 -6.64 11.62 9.68
N VAL A 221 -7.74 10.91 9.48
CA VAL A 221 -7.80 9.73 8.61
C VAL A 221 -8.19 10.20 7.21
N LEU A 222 -7.36 9.88 6.23
CA LEU A 222 -7.38 10.43 4.88
C LEU A 222 -7.62 9.31 3.85
N PRO A 223 -8.89 8.99 3.55
CA PRO A 223 -9.19 8.13 2.42
C PRO A 223 -8.83 8.84 1.11
N ILE A 224 -8.13 8.16 0.21
CA ILE A 224 -7.74 8.73 -1.09
C ILE A 224 -7.77 7.69 -2.21
N GLY A 225 -8.15 8.11 -3.41
CA GLY A 225 -8.03 7.39 -4.67
C GLY A 225 -7.21 8.18 -5.68
N GLY A 226 -6.95 7.56 -6.82
CA GLY A 226 -6.36 8.23 -7.98
C GLY A 226 -7.40 9.05 -8.75
N PRO A 227 -6.97 9.76 -9.79
CA PRO A 227 -7.81 10.65 -10.59
C PRO A 227 -8.74 9.87 -11.52
N GLY A 228 -9.86 10.49 -11.85
CA GLY A 228 -10.82 10.01 -12.84
C GLY A 228 -11.90 9.07 -12.28
N PRO A 229 -12.69 8.46 -13.16
CA PRO A 229 -13.82 7.62 -12.76
C PRO A 229 -13.35 6.34 -12.06
N ALA A 230 -14.24 5.77 -11.25
CA ALA A 230 -14.03 4.43 -10.71
C ALA A 230 -14.01 3.39 -11.84
N VAL A 231 -13.11 2.43 -11.74
CA VAL A 231 -12.83 1.43 -12.79
C VAL A 231 -13.14 0.03 -12.26
N THR A 232 -13.94 -0.73 -13.01
CA THR A 232 -14.25 -2.14 -12.74
C THR A 232 -13.19 -3.07 -13.37
N PRO A 233 -13.06 -4.33 -12.92
CA PRO A 233 -12.22 -5.33 -13.57
C PRO A 233 -12.55 -5.55 -15.05
N ARG A 234 -13.83 -5.43 -15.43
CA ARG A 234 -14.25 -5.54 -16.84
C ARG A 234 -13.68 -4.42 -17.68
N GLU A 235 -13.83 -3.16 -17.24
CA GLU A 235 -13.28 -1.99 -17.94
C GLU A 235 -11.75 -2.03 -18.04
N GLN A 236 -11.07 -2.53 -17.00
CA GLN A 236 -9.62 -2.76 -17.05
C GLN A 236 -9.23 -3.73 -18.17
N GLY A 237 -9.96 -4.82 -18.31
CA GLY A 237 -9.74 -5.80 -19.37
C GLY A 237 -10.08 -5.22 -20.76
N GLU A 238 -11.21 -4.57 -20.90
CA GLU A 238 -11.64 -3.93 -22.16
C GLU A 238 -10.60 -2.94 -22.65
N GLU A 239 -10.12 -2.05 -21.79
CA GLU A 239 -9.10 -1.07 -22.12
C GLU A 239 -7.75 -1.73 -22.48
N LEU A 240 -7.34 -2.75 -21.75
CA LEU A 240 -6.08 -3.45 -22.05
C LEU A 240 -6.12 -4.13 -23.41
N PHE A 241 -7.23 -4.75 -23.80
CA PHE A 241 -7.41 -5.32 -25.14
C PHE A 241 -7.44 -4.23 -26.22
N ARG A 242 -8.10 -3.10 -25.95
CA ARG A 242 -8.13 -1.94 -26.86
C ARG A 242 -6.71 -1.42 -27.15
N LEU A 243 -5.91 -1.23 -26.10
CA LEU A 243 -4.52 -0.77 -26.20
C LEU A 243 -3.64 -1.75 -26.99
N LEU A 244 -3.94 -3.04 -26.93
CA LEU A 244 -3.23 -4.09 -27.69
C LEU A 244 -3.77 -4.29 -29.12
N GLY A 245 -4.80 -3.55 -29.54
CA GLY A 245 -5.43 -3.71 -30.86
C GLY A 245 -6.08 -5.09 -31.05
N ARG A 246 -6.61 -5.70 -30.01
CA ARG A 246 -7.19 -7.05 -30.01
C ARG A 246 -8.64 -7.06 -29.56
N PRO A 247 -9.48 -7.98 -30.07
CA PRO A 247 -10.84 -8.16 -29.54
C PRO A 247 -10.79 -8.62 -28.08
N ALA A 248 -11.68 -8.06 -27.27
CA ALA A 248 -11.74 -8.38 -25.85
C ALA A 248 -12.17 -9.85 -25.62
N ARG A 249 -11.39 -10.57 -24.82
CA ARG A 249 -11.66 -11.98 -24.48
C ARG A 249 -11.59 -12.14 -22.97
N PHE A 250 -12.71 -12.59 -22.40
CA PHE A 250 -12.85 -12.78 -20.95
C PHE A 250 -13.08 -14.24 -20.61
N ARG A 251 -12.55 -14.66 -19.44
CA ARG A 251 -12.90 -15.91 -18.79
C ARG A 251 -13.47 -15.59 -17.41
N GLN A 252 -14.75 -15.88 -17.25
CA GLN A 252 -15.44 -15.68 -15.99
C GLN A 252 -15.14 -16.85 -15.02
N VAL A 253 -14.87 -16.48 -13.77
CA VAL A 253 -14.63 -17.41 -12.65
C VAL A 253 -15.73 -17.17 -11.62
N PRO A 254 -16.54 -18.19 -11.29
CA PRO A 254 -17.55 -18.03 -10.23
C PRO A 254 -16.90 -17.74 -8.88
N VAL A 255 -17.45 -16.78 -8.13
CA VAL A 255 -16.97 -16.47 -6.76
C VAL A 255 -17.09 -17.69 -5.85
N ALA A 256 -18.12 -18.52 -6.03
CA ALA A 256 -18.31 -19.77 -5.30
C ALA A 256 -17.11 -20.73 -5.39
N LEU A 257 -16.32 -20.67 -6.48
CA LEU A 257 -15.08 -21.45 -6.59
C LEU A 257 -14.06 -21.03 -5.53
N LEU A 258 -13.94 -19.72 -5.25
CA LEU A 258 -13.08 -19.21 -4.17
C LEU A 258 -13.58 -19.70 -2.81
N ASP A 259 -14.90 -19.73 -2.59
CA ASP A 259 -15.50 -20.22 -1.35
C ASP A 259 -15.19 -21.71 -1.14
N ALA A 260 -15.29 -22.52 -2.20
CA ALA A 260 -14.94 -23.94 -2.16
C ALA A 260 -13.44 -24.16 -1.86
N ILE A 261 -12.55 -23.38 -2.51
CA ILE A 261 -11.09 -23.43 -2.27
C ILE A 261 -10.78 -23.04 -0.80
N ILE A 262 -11.38 -21.97 -0.30
CA ILE A 262 -11.20 -21.51 1.08
C ILE A 262 -11.67 -22.56 2.06
N GLY A 263 -12.85 -23.18 1.82
CA GLY A 263 -13.39 -24.26 2.65
C GLY A 263 -12.44 -25.44 2.72
N GLY A 264 -11.99 -25.94 1.58
CA GLY A 264 -11.05 -27.07 1.48
C GLY A 264 -9.70 -26.79 2.15
N LEU A 265 -9.09 -25.61 1.86
CA LEU A 265 -7.83 -25.22 2.47
C LEU A 265 -7.95 -25.00 3.98
N SER A 266 -9.08 -24.46 4.46
CA SER A 266 -9.33 -24.25 5.89
C SER A 266 -9.52 -25.56 6.66
N ALA A 267 -10.21 -26.54 6.05
CA ALA A 267 -10.37 -27.87 6.64
C ALA A 267 -9.02 -28.59 6.73
N ALA A 268 -8.26 -28.62 5.64
CA ALA A 268 -6.94 -29.23 5.60
C ALA A 268 -5.90 -28.46 6.47
N GLY A 269 -6.05 -27.14 6.61
CA GLY A 269 -5.19 -26.29 7.45
C GLY A 269 -5.27 -26.57 8.95
N ARG A 270 -6.32 -27.29 9.42
CA ARG A 270 -6.40 -27.78 10.81
C ARG A 270 -5.33 -28.81 11.14
N VAL A 271 -4.87 -29.53 10.13
CA VAL A 271 -3.84 -30.59 10.27
C VAL A 271 -2.48 -30.09 9.76
N LEU A 272 -2.49 -29.28 8.68
CA LEU A 272 -1.29 -28.79 8.01
C LEU A 272 -1.23 -27.25 8.06
N PRO A 273 -0.45 -26.65 9.00
CA PRO A 273 -0.40 -25.18 9.18
C PRO A 273 -0.04 -24.37 7.91
N SER A 274 0.74 -24.96 7.00
CA SER A 274 1.08 -24.32 5.72
C SER A 274 -0.15 -24.08 4.82
N LEU A 275 -1.18 -24.91 4.94
CA LEU A 275 -2.44 -24.73 4.20
C LEU A 275 -3.33 -23.66 4.83
N ALA A 276 -3.22 -23.41 6.14
CA ALA A 276 -3.91 -22.30 6.80
C ALA A 276 -3.47 -20.94 6.23
N ALA A 277 -2.17 -20.75 5.95
CA ALA A 277 -1.65 -19.54 5.32
C ALA A 277 -2.18 -19.39 3.87
N LYS A 278 -2.28 -20.49 3.12
CA LYS A 278 -2.89 -20.47 1.78
C LYS A 278 -4.39 -20.18 1.82
N ALA A 279 -5.10 -20.65 2.83
CA ALA A 279 -6.51 -20.32 3.04
C ALA A 279 -6.70 -18.83 3.29
N GLU A 280 -5.81 -18.19 4.09
CA GLU A 280 -5.89 -16.76 4.33
C GLU A 280 -5.60 -15.95 3.06
N LEU A 281 -4.61 -16.35 2.27
CA LEU A 281 -4.34 -15.72 0.97
C LEU A 281 -5.56 -15.83 0.04
N ALA A 282 -6.23 -16.97 0.02
CA ALA A 282 -7.47 -17.16 -0.76
C ALA A 282 -8.62 -16.27 -0.24
N ARG A 283 -8.74 -16.07 1.09
CA ARG A 283 -9.70 -15.11 1.70
C ARG A 283 -9.41 -13.68 1.29
N ILE A 284 -8.13 -13.28 1.26
CA ILE A 284 -7.70 -11.96 0.78
C ILE A 284 -8.12 -11.78 -0.68
N GLY A 285 -7.86 -12.76 -1.54
CA GLY A 285 -8.30 -12.74 -2.94
C GLY A 285 -9.81 -12.62 -3.09
N ARG A 286 -10.57 -13.40 -2.31
CA ARG A 286 -12.04 -13.32 -2.30
C ARG A 286 -12.54 -11.94 -1.85
N TYR A 287 -11.92 -11.38 -0.81
CA TYR A 287 -12.28 -10.04 -0.34
C TYR A 287 -12.18 -9.01 -1.48
N TYR A 288 -11.05 -8.94 -2.16
CA TYR A 288 -10.86 -8.01 -3.28
C TYR A 288 -11.68 -8.35 -4.52
N ALA A 289 -12.13 -9.59 -4.67
CA ALA A 289 -13.04 -9.98 -5.74
C ALA A 289 -14.50 -9.57 -5.49
N THR A 290 -14.87 -9.22 -4.24
CA THR A 290 -16.26 -8.96 -3.84
C THR A 290 -16.48 -7.63 -3.13
N GLU A 291 -15.43 -6.93 -2.71
CA GLU A 291 -15.53 -5.64 -2.02
C GLU A 291 -14.83 -4.55 -2.84
N SER A 292 -15.51 -3.45 -3.09
CA SER A 292 -14.94 -2.32 -3.81
C SER A 292 -13.91 -1.55 -2.98
N MET A 293 -12.91 -1.00 -3.66
CA MET A 293 -11.95 -0.07 -3.05
C MET A 293 -12.38 1.38 -3.32
N LEU A 294 -13.53 1.73 -2.79
CA LEU A 294 -14.16 3.05 -2.81
C LEU A 294 -14.62 3.40 -1.39
N LEU A 295 -14.88 4.66 -1.13
CA LEU A 295 -15.39 5.09 0.17
C LEU A 295 -16.73 4.38 0.45
N LEU A 296 -16.85 3.80 1.65
CA LEU A 296 -18.09 3.18 2.10
C LEU A 296 -18.90 4.21 2.88
N ASP A 297 -20.11 4.46 2.45
CA ASP A 297 -21.07 5.26 3.20
C ASP A 297 -21.58 4.44 4.41
N PRO A 298 -21.28 4.85 5.64
CA PRO A 298 -21.66 4.10 6.83
C PRO A 298 -23.18 4.08 7.07
N GLY A 299 -23.91 5.06 6.55
CA GLY A 299 -25.36 5.16 6.69
C GLY A 299 -26.13 4.19 5.81
N THR A 300 -25.64 3.99 4.57
CA THR A 300 -26.29 3.13 3.57
C THR A 300 -25.61 1.78 3.39
N GLY A 301 -24.35 1.63 3.84
CA GLY A 301 -23.53 0.46 3.59
C GLY A 301 -23.12 0.28 2.13
N ARG A 302 -23.27 1.31 1.29
CA ARG A 302 -22.94 1.29 -0.15
C ARG A 302 -21.64 2.00 -0.43
N TYR A 303 -20.94 1.52 -1.44
CA TYR A 303 -19.70 2.17 -1.92
C TYR A 303 -20.05 3.38 -2.80
N ASP A 304 -19.38 4.51 -2.54
CA ASP A 304 -19.61 5.78 -3.25
C ASP A 304 -18.33 6.22 -3.98
N ALA A 305 -18.38 6.13 -5.30
CA ALA A 305 -17.30 6.56 -6.16
C ALA A 305 -17.15 8.09 -6.20
N ALA A 306 -18.28 8.83 -6.12
CA ALA A 306 -18.26 10.29 -6.18
C ALA A 306 -17.71 10.89 -4.88
N ALA A 307 -18.05 10.30 -3.72
CA ALA A 307 -17.52 10.72 -2.44
C ALA A 307 -16.07 10.25 -2.18
N THR A 308 -15.53 9.32 -3.00
CA THR A 308 -14.12 8.88 -2.86
C THR A 308 -13.18 10.00 -3.31
N PRO A 309 -12.37 10.59 -2.39
CA PRO A 309 -11.47 11.70 -2.72
C PRO A 309 -10.42 11.28 -3.75
N GLU A 310 -10.00 12.23 -4.57
CA GLU A 310 -9.01 12.02 -5.64
C GLU A 310 -7.70 12.71 -5.33
N THR A 311 -6.59 12.11 -5.79
CA THR A 311 -5.27 12.72 -5.77
C THR A 311 -4.47 12.28 -6.98
N GLY A 312 -3.48 13.11 -7.36
CA GLY A 312 -2.57 12.78 -8.44
C GLY A 312 -3.06 13.16 -9.82
N ARG A 313 -2.35 12.69 -10.83
CA ARG A 313 -2.57 13.05 -12.25
C ARG A 313 -2.59 11.85 -13.17
N GLU A 314 -1.90 10.77 -12.83
CA GLU A 314 -1.79 9.60 -13.69
C GLU A 314 -2.97 8.64 -13.46
N THR A 315 -3.66 8.26 -14.56
CA THR A 315 -4.71 7.23 -14.50
C THR A 315 -4.12 5.83 -14.70
N LEU A 316 -4.86 4.79 -14.26
CA LEU A 316 -4.47 3.40 -14.53
C LEU A 316 -4.34 3.13 -16.03
N PHE A 317 -5.17 3.76 -16.86
CA PHE A 317 -5.16 3.54 -18.30
C PHE A 317 -3.97 4.20 -18.98
N ASP A 318 -3.51 5.37 -18.51
CA ASP A 318 -2.23 5.96 -18.94
C ASP A 318 -1.05 5.04 -18.63
N PHE A 319 -1.08 4.45 -17.42
CA PHE A 319 -0.07 3.47 -17.03
C PHE A 319 -0.12 2.20 -17.87
N TYR A 320 -1.30 1.67 -18.19
CA TYR A 320 -1.44 0.52 -19.10
C TYR A 320 -0.92 0.87 -20.50
N ALA A 321 -1.22 2.06 -21.01
CA ALA A 321 -0.69 2.52 -22.29
C ALA A 321 0.85 2.55 -22.30
N ARG A 322 1.48 3.06 -21.23
CA ARG A 322 2.96 3.02 -21.08
C ARG A 322 3.50 1.60 -21.01
N LEU A 323 2.84 0.71 -20.26
CA LEU A 323 3.24 -0.70 -20.21
C LEU A 323 3.18 -1.36 -21.59
N VAL A 324 2.10 -1.14 -22.34
CA VAL A 324 1.92 -1.74 -23.68
C VAL A 324 2.96 -1.24 -24.67
N ARG A 325 3.32 0.04 -24.64
CA ARG A 325 4.38 0.61 -25.47
C ARG A 325 5.80 0.21 -25.07
N GLY A 326 6.00 -0.32 -23.85
CA GLY A 326 7.31 -0.62 -23.29
C GLY A 326 8.00 0.57 -22.59
N ASP A 327 7.28 1.68 -22.38
CA ASP A 327 7.76 2.89 -21.70
C ASP A 327 7.77 2.72 -20.16
N ALA A 328 7.21 1.65 -19.67
CA ALA A 328 7.22 1.27 -18.25
C ALA A 328 7.49 -0.23 -18.09
N ALA A 329 8.19 -0.61 -17.02
CA ALA A 329 8.39 -2.00 -16.67
C ALA A 329 7.18 -2.53 -15.89
N LEU A 330 6.86 -3.82 -16.10
CA LEU A 330 5.88 -4.51 -15.25
C LEU A 330 6.37 -4.51 -13.81
N PRO A 331 5.56 -4.05 -12.85
CA PRO A 331 5.95 -4.07 -11.45
C PRO A 331 6.25 -5.50 -10.99
N GLN A 332 7.33 -5.67 -10.22
CA GLN A 332 7.63 -6.95 -9.60
C GLN A 332 6.48 -7.35 -8.68
N ARG A 333 5.89 -8.52 -8.92
CA ARG A 333 4.83 -9.06 -8.06
C ARG A 333 5.39 -9.37 -6.69
N GLY A 334 4.71 -8.89 -5.64
CA GLY A 334 4.99 -9.27 -4.27
C GLY A 334 4.36 -10.61 -3.89
N ASP A 335 4.60 -11.04 -2.65
CA ASP A 335 4.04 -12.28 -2.10
C ASP A 335 2.49 -12.28 -2.03
N HIS A 336 1.85 -11.10 -2.22
CA HIS A 336 0.40 -10.91 -2.31
C HIS A 336 -0.17 -11.02 -3.75
N ALA A 337 0.62 -11.42 -4.73
CA ALA A 337 0.13 -11.59 -6.10
C ALA A 337 -0.82 -12.80 -6.15
N VAL A 338 -2.10 -12.53 -5.95
CA VAL A 338 -3.17 -13.54 -5.99
C VAL A 338 -3.56 -13.85 -7.43
N PHE A 339 -3.18 -13.00 -8.41
CA PHE A 339 -3.52 -13.11 -9.85
C PHE A 339 -2.34 -12.77 -10.75
#